data_975da799d7c3ef7086fff8d44c915041
#
_entry.id   975da799d7c3ef7086fff8d44c915041
#
_cell.length_a   1.000
_cell.length_b   1.000
_cell.length_c   1.000
_cell.angle_alpha   90.00
_cell.angle_beta   90.00
_cell.angle_gamma   90.00
#
_symmetry.space_group_name_H-M   'P 1'
#
loop_
_entity.id
_entity.type
_entity.pdbx_description
1 polymer ?
#
loop_
_entity_poly.entity_id
_entity_poly.type
_entity_poly.pdbx_seq_one_letter_code
_entity_poly.pdbx_strand_id
1 'polypeptide(L)'
;MSSEISPQLTAQPLRVKRLDRDLPLPVRAHPGDAGVDLFSTTDLELAPGRRQLVGTGIAIALPVGTVGLIHPRSGLAARAGLSIVNTPGTVDAGYRGEIKVCLINLDPDESIVIARGDRIAQLIVQRVELPDLVETDELDETSRGAGGYGSSGGHARLHEGAVSPGA
;
A
#
# COMPACT_ATOMS: atom_id res chain seq x y z
N MET A 1 11.63 -14.11 -39.54
CA MET A 1 11.65 -13.19 -38.37
C MET A 1 11.04 -13.96 -37.20
N SER A 2 11.91 -14.60 -36.40
CA SER A 2 11.49 -15.39 -35.25
C SER A 2 11.21 -14.42 -34.09
N SER A 3 9.96 -14.34 -33.67
CA SER A 3 9.59 -13.63 -32.45
C SER A 3 10.13 -14.44 -31.25
N GLU A 4 11.23 -14.00 -30.66
CA GLU A 4 11.66 -14.48 -29.37
C GLU A 4 10.57 -14.13 -28.34
N ILE A 5 9.82 -15.14 -27.92
CA ILE A 5 8.89 -15.05 -26.80
C ILE A 5 9.80 -14.94 -25.57
N SER A 6 9.90 -13.74 -25.00
CA SER A 6 10.54 -13.54 -23.71
C SER A 6 10.00 -14.56 -22.71
N PRO A 7 10.85 -15.24 -21.91
CA PRO A 7 10.38 -16.22 -20.93
C PRO A 7 9.41 -15.52 -19.97
N GLN A 8 8.17 -15.98 -19.96
CA GLN A 8 7.21 -15.56 -18.95
C GLN A 8 7.82 -15.89 -17.59
N LEU A 9 8.16 -14.86 -16.82
CA LEU A 9 8.59 -15.00 -15.44
C LEU A 9 7.42 -15.64 -14.66
N THR A 10 7.44 -16.96 -14.52
CA THR A 10 6.49 -17.66 -13.66
C THR A 10 6.72 -17.21 -12.23
N ALA A 11 5.79 -16.43 -11.71
CA ALA A 11 5.83 -15.98 -10.31
C ALA A 11 5.80 -17.22 -9.40
N GLN A 12 6.73 -17.29 -8.43
CA GLN A 12 6.69 -18.35 -7.43
C GLN A 12 5.41 -18.24 -6.60
N PRO A 13 4.80 -19.37 -6.21
CA PRO A 13 3.64 -19.35 -5.34
C PRO A 13 3.93 -18.63 -4.02
N LEU A 14 3.07 -17.70 -3.62
CA LEU A 14 3.13 -17.06 -2.32
C LEU A 14 2.54 -18.00 -1.26
N ARG A 15 3.35 -18.37 -0.27
CA ARG A 15 2.89 -19.19 0.85
C ARG A 15 2.11 -18.33 1.84
N VAL A 16 0.88 -18.75 2.14
CA VAL A 16 -0.03 -18.06 3.06
C VAL A 16 -0.38 -18.99 4.20
N LYS A 17 -0.21 -18.52 5.44
CA LYS A 17 -0.69 -19.19 6.66
C LYS A 17 -1.99 -18.51 7.09
N ARG A 18 -3.09 -19.28 7.14
CA ARG A 18 -4.35 -18.81 7.71
C ARG A 18 -4.26 -18.89 9.23
N LEU A 19 -4.40 -17.74 9.89
CA LEU A 19 -4.49 -17.63 11.35
C LEU A 19 -5.95 -17.67 11.79
N ASP A 20 -6.84 -17.20 10.92
CA ASP A 20 -8.28 -17.28 11.04
C ASP A 20 -8.84 -18.17 9.90
N ARG A 21 -9.32 -19.36 10.25
CA ARG A 21 -9.78 -20.36 9.28
C ARG A 21 -11.23 -20.17 8.84
N ASP A 22 -11.98 -19.34 9.54
CA ASP A 22 -13.38 -19.04 9.20
C ASP A 22 -13.48 -17.94 8.13
N LEU A 23 -12.39 -17.18 7.92
CA LEU A 23 -12.31 -16.25 6.80
C LEU A 23 -11.83 -16.96 5.52
N PRO A 24 -12.27 -16.50 4.33
CA PRO A 24 -11.79 -17.06 3.07
C PRO A 24 -10.30 -16.79 2.86
N LEU A 25 -9.63 -17.68 2.11
CA LEU A 25 -8.28 -17.36 1.63
C LEU A 25 -8.37 -16.19 0.66
N PRO A 26 -7.48 -15.18 0.78
CA PRO A 26 -7.43 -14.08 -0.18
C PRO A 26 -7.24 -14.57 -1.62
N VAL A 27 -8.07 -14.07 -2.52
CA VAL A 27 -8.01 -14.38 -3.95
C VAL A 27 -8.09 -13.10 -4.79
N ARG A 28 -7.62 -13.16 -6.02
CA ARG A 28 -7.83 -12.08 -6.98
C ARG A 28 -9.28 -12.06 -7.44
N ALA A 29 -9.87 -10.88 -7.54
CA ALA A 29 -11.25 -10.73 -8.03
C ALA A 29 -11.35 -11.13 -9.50
N HIS A 30 -10.33 -10.78 -10.29
CA HIS A 30 -10.25 -11.16 -11.71
C HIS A 30 -8.86 -11.71 -12.05
N PRO A 31 -8.75 -12.61 -13.05
CA PRO A 31 -7.46 -13.02 -13.57
C PRO A 31 -6.66 -11.81 -14.07
N GLY A 32 -5.41 -11.69 -13.61
CA GLY A 32 -4.53 -10.57 -13.98
C GLY A 32 -4.56 -9.37 -13.04
N ASP A 33 -5.48 -9.32 -12.07
CA ASP A 33 -5.44 -8.29 -11.03
C ASP A 33 -4.12 -8.33 -10.26
N ALA A 34 -3.50 -7.17 -10.03
CA ALA A 34 -2.30 -7.09 -9.22
C ALA A 34 -2.61 -7.28 -7.72
N GLY A 35 -3.74 -6.75 -7.27
CA GLY A 35 -4.17 -6.76 -5.89
C GLY A 35 -4.89 -8.05 -5.48
N VAL A 36 -4.67 -8.45 -4.24
CA VAL A 36 -5.39 -9.54 -3.56
C VAL A 36 -6.11 -8.94 -2.36
N ASP A 37 -7.42 -9.10 -2.29
CA ASP A 37 -8.23 -8.51 -1.21
C ASP A 37 -7.89 -9.10 0.16
N LEU A 38 -7.80 -8.24 1.18
CA LEU A 38 -7.62 -8.59 2.59
C LEU A 38 -8.90 -8.32 3.36
N PHE A 39 -9.25 -9.24 4.27
CA PHE A 39 -10.51 -9.23 5.00
C PHE A 39 -10.32 -8.76 6.44
N SER A 40 -11.34 -8.13 7.02
CA SER A 40 -11.38 -7.82 8.46
C SER A 40 -11.62 -9.07 9.28
N THR A 41 -10.86 -9.26 10.38
CA THR A 41 -11.12 -10.33 11.36
C THR A 41 -12.18 -9.95 12.40
N THR A 42 -12.68 -8.73 12.40
CA THR A 42 -13.57 -8.21 13.45
C THR A 42 -14.58 -7.23 12.89
N ASP A 43 -15.68 -7.10 13.61
CA ASP A 43 -16.61 -5.98 13.46
C ASP A 43 -16.02 -4.75 14.13
N LEU A 44 -16.18 -3.58 13.52
CA LEU A 44 -15.78 -2.31 14.12
C LEU A 44 -16.57 -1.15 13.52
N GLU A 45 -16.70 -0.09 14.30
CA GLU A 45 -17.15 1.22 13.84
C GLU A 45 -16.00 2.21 13.95
N LEU A 46 -15.68 2.87 12.85
CA LEU A 46 -14.60 3.83 12.75
C LEU A 46 -15.18 5.23 12.58
N ALA A 47 -15.28 5.98 13.68
CA ALA A 47 -15.78 7.34 13.67
C ALA A 47 -14.89 8.28 12.84
N PRO A 48 -15.41 9.46 12.39
CA PRO A 48 -14.65 10.44 11.63
C PRO A 48 -13.28 10.77 12.24
N GLY A 49 -12.24 10.77 11.42
CA GLY A 49 -10.87 11.06 11.83
C GLY A 49 -10.22 10.00 12.73
N ARG A 50 -10.89 8.91 13.08
CA ARG A 50 -10.33 7.84 13.91
C ARG A 50 -9.60 6.81 13.09
N ARG A 51 -8.61 6.16 13.73
CA ARG A 51 -7.85 5.05 13.16
C ARG A 51 -7.91 3.84 14.09
N GLN A 52 -7.80 2.65 13.49
CA GLN A 52 -7.74 1.39 14.21
C GLN A 52 -6.86 0.39 13.47
N LEU A 53 -6.08 -0.37 14.23
CA LEU A 53 -5.29 -1.49 13.70
C LEU A 53 -6.17 -2.73 13.66
N VAL A 54 -6.39 -3.26 12.44
CA VAL A 54 -7.31 -4.37 12.18
C VAL A 54 -6.52 -5.57 11.65
N GLY A 55 -6.74 -6.74 12.21
CA GLY A 55 -6.17 -8.00 11.74
C GLY A 55 -6.80 -8.45 10.42
N THR A 56 -6.04 -9.21 9.65
CA THR A 56 -6.51 -9.81 8.38
C THR A 56 -6.62 -11.34 8.44
N GLY A 57 -6.25 -11.94 9.56
CA GLY A 57 -6.30 -13.40 9.77
C GLY A 57 -5.30 -14.20 8.93
N ILE A 58 -4.32 -13.55 8.33
CA ILE A 58 -3.27 -14.23 7.56
C ILE A 58 -1.86 -13.73 7.89
N ALA A 59 -0.90 -14.64 7.72
CA ALA A 59 0.52 -14.34 7.62
C ALA A 59 1.06 -14.90 6.29
N ILE A 60 2.09 -14.27 5.73
CA ILE A 60 2.67 -14.66 4.44
C ILE A 60 4.16 -14.90 4.55
N ALA A 61 4.71 -15.65 3.61
CA ALA A 61 6.14 -15.80 3.44
C ALA A 61 6.54 -15.32 2.04
N LEU A 62 7.00 -14.08 1.98
CA LEU A 62 7.50 -13.47 0.75
C LEU A 62 8.87 -14.02 0.38
N PRO A 63 9.16 -14.25 -0.91
CA PRO A 63 10.52 -14.50 -1.39
C PRO A 63 11.43 -13.31 -1.12
N VAL A 64 12.73 -13.56 -0.87
CA VAL A 64 13.75 -12.50 -0.83
C VAL A 64 13.77 -11.75 -2.16
N GLY A 65 13.97 -10.44 -2.13
CA GLY A 65 13.88 -9.56 -3.29
C GLY A 65 12.45 -9.19 -3.68
N THR A 66 11.48 -9.44 -2.79
CA THR A 66 10.11 -8.96 -2.96
C THR A 66 9.61 -8.26 -1.70
N VAL A 67 8.62 -7.40 -1.89
CA VAL A 67 7.88 -6.69 -0.82
C VAL A 67 6.39 -6.93 -0.99
N GLY A 68 5.66 -7.00 0.11
CA GLY A 68 4.21 -6.90 0.13
C GLY A 68 3.79 -5.47 0.42
N LEU A 69 3.00 -4.87 -0.47
CA LEU A 69 2.48 -3.53 -0.30
C LEU A 69 0.98 -3.59 -0.01
N ILE A 70 0.59 -2.98 1.11
CA ILE A 70 -0.81 -2.94 1.53
C ILE A 70 -1.38 -1.58 1.15
N HIS A 71 -2.35 -1.62 0.24
CA HIS A 71 -3.01 -0.43 -0.30
C HIS A 71 -4.48 -0.35 0.12
N PRO A 72 -5.04 0.87 0.22
CA PRO A 72 -6.49 1.05 0.28
C PRO A 72 -7.17 0.47 -0.96
N ARG A 73 -8.45 0.17 -0.83
CA ARG A 73 -9.30 -0.19 -1.96
C ARG A 73 -9.94 1.07 -2.52
N SER A 74 -9.71 1.34 -3.81
CA SER A 74 -10.18 2.57 -4.48
C SER A 74 -11.66 2.85 -4.29
N GLY A 75 -12.50 1.80 -4.34
CA GLY A 75 -13.94 1.95 -4.14
C GLY A 75 -14.33 2.37 -2.73
N LEU A 76 -13.62 1.92 -1.69
CA LEU A 76 -13.87 2.33 -0.30
C LEU A 76 -13.31 3.74 -0.04
N ALA A 77 -12.14 4.02 -0.58
CA ALA A 77 -11.53 5.34 -0.48
C ALA A 77 -12.43 6.42 -1.10
N ALA A 78 -12.96 6.16 -2.31
CA ALA A 78 -13.76 7.15 -3.02
C ALA A 78 -15.17 7.35 -2.44
N ARG A 79 -15.81 6.28 -1.93
CA ARG A 79 -17.19 6.35 -1.47
C ARG A 79 -17.36 6.64 0.01
N ALA A 80 -16.41 6.21 0.83
CA ALA A 80 -16.51 6.28 2.29
C ALA A 80 -15.29 6.92 2.95
N GLY A 81 -14.32 7.41 2.19
CA GLY A 81 -13.12 8.00 2.79
C GLY A 81 -12.24 6.99 3.57
N LEU A 82 -12.46 5.67 3.44
CA LEU A 82 -11.64 4.68 4.13
C LEU A 82 -10.25 4.61 3.52
N SER A 83 -9.23 4.84 4.33
CA SER A 83 -7.83 4.80 3.92
C SER A 83 -6.96 4.02 4.92
N ILE A 84 -5.67 4.01 4.68
CA ILE A 84 -4.65 3.39 5.53
C ILE A 84 -3.65 4.47 5.93
N VAL A 85 -3.36 4.59 7.22
CA VAL A 85 -2.51 5.68 7.76
C VAL A 85 -1.12 5.72 7.15
N ASN A 86 -0.51 4.55 6.98
CA ASN A 86 0.86 4.38 6.47
C ASN A 86 0.90 3.81 5.04
N THR A 87 -0.09 4.16 4.20
CA THR A 87 -0.16 3.61 2.85
C THR A 87 0.98 4.09 1.95
N PRO A 88 1.61 3.19 1.16
CA PRO A 88 1.44 1.74 1.22
C PRO A 88 2.11 1.13 2.47
N GLY A 89 1.38 0.32 3.23
CA GLY A 89 1.96 -0.45 4.32
C GLY A 89 2.97 -1.46 3.77
N THR A 90 4.15 -1.53 4.36
CA THR A 90 5.25 -2.39 3.90
C THR A 90 5.29 -3.69 4.69
N VAL A 91 5.29 -4.82 3.99
CA VAL A 91 5.51 -6.16 4.54
C VAL A 91 6.82 -6.70 3.99
N ASP A 92 7.81 -6.84 4.84
CA ASP A 92 9.15 -7.30 4.48
C ASP A 92 9.19 -8.80 4.21
N ALA A 93 10.14 -9.24 3.37
CA ALA A 93 10.32 -10.66 3.04
C ALA A 93 10.60 -11.55 4.27
N GLY A 94 11.22 -11.00 5.31
CA GLY A 94 11.50 -11.68 6.57
C GLY A 94 10.34 -11.72 7.58
N TYR A 95 9.28 -10.92 7.39
CA TYR A 95 8.15 -10.86 8.32
C TYR A 95 7.30 -12.14 8.26
N ARG A 96 6.89 -12.64 9.43
CA ARG A 96 6.08 -13.87 9.58
C ARG A 96 4.88 -13.69 10.50
N GLY A 97 4.67 -12.47 11.02
CA GLY A 97 3.50 -12.14 11.82
C GLY A 97 2.23 -11.98 11.00
N GLU A 98 1.13 -11.77 11.68
CA GLU A 98 -0.15 -11.42 11.06
C GLU A 98 -0.04 -10.10 10.31
N ILE A 99 -0.53 -10.04 9.08
CA ILE A 99 -0.74 -8.77 8.39
C ILE A 99 -1.87 -8.03 9.09
N LYS A 100 -1.56 -6.84 9.60
CA LYS A 100 -2.55 -5.94 10.20
C LYS A 100 -2.57 -4.63 9.43
N VAL A 101 -3.76 -4.05 9.30
CA VAL A 101 -3.99 -2.82 8.53
C VAL A 101 -4.41 -1.70 9.48
N CYS A 102 -3.67 -0.59 9.48
CA CYS A 102 -4.02 0.59 10.24
C CYS A 102 -5.01 1.45 9.45
N LEU A 103 -6.29 1.12 9.55
CA LEU A 103 -7.36 1.85 8.87
C LEU A 103 -7.55 3.23 9.47
N ILE A 104 -7.97 4.19 8.64
CA ILE A 104 -8.40 5.53 9.05
C ILE A 104 -9.66 5.93 8.28
N ASN A 105 -10.59 6.56 8.98
CA ASN A 105 -11.76 7.21 8.39
C ASN A 105 -11.42 8.67 8.08
N LEU A 106 -11.40 9.04 6.81
CA LEU A 106 -11.16 10.40 6.31
C LEU A 106 -12.47 11.14 5.97
N ASP A 107 -13.63 10.48 6.12
CA ASP A 107 -14.90 11.16 6.04
C ASP A 107 -15.03 12.13 7.22
N PRO A 108 -15.45 13.39 7.01
CA PRO A 108 -15.54 14.39 8.08
C PRO A 108 -16.74 14.17 9.01
N ASP A 109 -17.80 13.52 8.53
CA ASP A 109 -19.11 13.53 9.18
C ASP A 109 -19.62 12.13 9.51
N GLU A 110 -19.36 11.12 8.68
CA GLU A 110 -19.96 9.80 8.77
C GLU A 110 -19.02 8.73 9.35
N SER A 111 -19.54 7.93 10.28
CA SER A 111 -18.85 6.72 10.75
C SER A 111 -18.83 5.65 9.68
N ILE A 112 -17.73 4.90 9.58
CA ILE A 112 -17.63 3.73 8.73
C ILE A 112 -17.81 2.47 9.55
N VAL A 113 -18.85 1.70 9.24
CA VAL A 113 -19.09 0.38 9.84
C VAL A 113 -18.44 -0.69 8.96
N ILE A 114 -17.63 -1.51 9.58
CA ILE A 114 -16.93 -2.63 8.95
C ILE A 114 -17.37 -3.91 9.68
N ALA A 115 -17.87 -4.86 8.94
CA ALA A 115 -18.18 -6.18 9.46
C ALA A 115 -17.00 -7.14 9.28
N ARG A 116 -16.89 -8.13 10.18
CA ARG A 116 -15.99 -9.27 9.99
C ARG A 116 -16.21 -9.91 8.61
N GLY A 117 -15.14 -10.10 7.86
CA GLY A 117 -15.20 -10.62 6.50
C GLY A 117 -15.31 -9.56 5.41
N ASP A 118 -15.48 -8.29 5.76
CA ASP A 118 -15.41 -7.22 4.79
C ASP A 118 -13.99 -7.06 4.22
N ARG A 119 -13.91 -6.73 2.94
CA ARG A 119 -12.65 -6.45 2.25
C ARG A 119 -12.20 -5.04 2.56
N ILE A 120 -11.18 -4.88 3.41
CA ILE A 120 -10.72 -3.62 3.97
C ILE A 120 -9.49 -3.02 3.29
N ALA A 121 -8.70 -3.85 2.60
CA ALA A 121 -7.44 -3.47 1.97
C ALA A 121 -7.14 -4.42 0.81
N GLN A 122 -6.02 -4.18 0.11
CA GLN A 122 -5.48 -5.10 -0.89
C GLN A 122 -3.97 -5.23 -0.73
N LEU A 123 -3.47 -6.46 -0.94
CA LEU A 123 -2.05 -6.80 -0.96
C LEU A 123 -1.55 -6.87 -2.41
N ILE A 124 -0.48 -6.17 -2.72
CA ILE A 124 0.28 -6.29 -3.95
C ILE A 124 1.67 -6.83 -3.61
N VAL A 125 2.17 -7.81 -4.36
CA VAL A 125 3.54 -8.31 -4.23
C VAL A 125 4.36 -7.77 -5.40
N GLN A 126 5.48 -7.12 -5.07
CA GLN A 126 6.34 -6.45 -6.04
C GLN A 126 7.80 -6.86 -5.82
N ARG A 127 8.60 -6.91 -6.88
CA ARG A 127 10.05 -7.02 -6.77
C ARG A 127 10.65 -5.69 -6.32
N VAL A 128 11.70 -5.77 -5.51
CA VAL A 128 12.43 -4.59 -5.02
C VAL A 128 13.93 -4.81 -5.15
N GLU A 129 14.63 -3.74 -5.46
CA GLU A 129 16.08 -3.69 -5.34
C GLU A 129 16.46 -3.53 -3.86
N LEU A 130 17.52 -4.20 -3.45
CA LEU A 130 18.07 -4.15 -2.09
C LEU A 130 19.55 -3.74 -2.16
N PRO A 131 19.87 -2.52 -2.63
CA PRO A 131 21.22 -2.06 -2.74
C PRO A 131 21.85 -1.88 -1.36
N ASP A 132 23.16 -2.15 -1.28
CA ASP A 132 23.96 -1.73 -0.14
C ASP A 132 24.07 -0.19 -0.14
N LEU A 133 23.94 0.40 1.04
CA LEU A 133 24.12 1.84 1.22
C LEU A 133 25.61 2.13 1.42
N VAL A 134 26.18 2.92 0.51
CA VAL A 134 27.58 3.33 0.57
C VAL A 134 27.62 4.84 0.83
N GLU A 135 28.27 5.23 1.91
CA GLU A 135 28.50 6.63 2.24
C GLU A 135 29.49 7.24 1.22
N THR A 136 29.15 8.45 0.74
CA THR A 136 30.00 9.22 -0.17
C THR A 136 29.93 10.70 0.22
N ASP A 137 31.00 11.42 0.01
CA ASP A 137 31.07 12.87 0.28
C ASP A 137 30.32 13.69 -0.80
N GLU A 138 30.19 13.14 -2.01
CA GLU A 138 29.59 13.84 -3.14
C GLU A 138 28.69 12.89 -3.96
N LEU A 139 27.64 13.44 -4.53
CA LEU A 139 26.79 12.77 -5.52
C LEU A 139 26.98 13.40 -6.90
N ASP A 140 26.76 12.63 -7.94
CA ASP A 140 26.83 13.09 -9.31
C ASP A 140 25.90 14.29 -9.57
N GLU A 141 26.35 15.26 -10.33
CA GLU A 141 25.52 16.37 -10.77
C GLU A 141 24.48 15.91 -11.79
N THR A 142 23.24 16.40 -11.64
CA THR A 142 22.16 16.16 -12.59
C THR A 142 21.52 17.47 -13.03
N SER A 143 20.85 17.50 -14.17
CA SER A 143 20.12 18.66 -14.66
C SER A 143 18.99 19.12 -13.71
N ARG A 144 18.49 18.23 -12.83
CA ARG A 144 17.52 18.55 -11.81
C ARG A 144 18.16 19.08 -10.53
N GLY A 145 19.39 18.66 -10.22
CA GLY A 145 20.09 19.00 -8.98
C GLY A 145 19.24 18.73 -7.74
N ALA A 146 19.22 19.70 -6.81
CA ALA A 146 18.41 19.66 -5.58
C ALA A 146 16.95 20.09 -5.78
N GLY A 147 16.49 20.34 -6.99
CA GLY A 147 15.12 20.80 -7.27
C GLY A 147 14.05 19.76 -6.89
N GLY A 148 13.16 20.13 -5.98
CA GLY A 148 12.05 19.30 -5.48
C GLY A 148 10.81 20.17 -5.21
N TYR A 149 9.80 19.58 -4.53
CA TYR A 149 8.62 20.27 -4.00
C TYR A 149 7.90 21.21 -4.98
N GLY A 150 7.69 20.77 -6.20
CA GLY A 150 6.99 21.55 -7.24
C GLY A 150 7.90 22.31 -8.20
N SER A 151 9.22 22.05 -8.21
CA SER A 151 10.16 22.66 -9.17
C SER A 151 9.79 22.43 -10.65
N SER A 152 8.95 21.43 -10.95
CA SER A 152 8.42 21.14 -12.30
C SER A 152 7.10 21.87 -12.63
N GLY A 153 6.60 22.71 -11.72
CA GLY A 153 5.30 23.38 -11.87
C GLY A 153 4.11 22.46 -11.58
N GLY A 154 2.89 22.94 -11.70
CA GLY A 154 1.71 22.07 -11.57
C GLY A 154 0.39 22.74 -11.20
N HIS A 155 0.39 23.81 -10.40
CA HIS A 155 -0.83 24.50 -10.00
C HIS A 155 -0.64 26.03 -10.02
N ALA A 156 -1.08 26.66 -11.10
CA ALA A 156 -0.96 28.13 -11.28
C ALA A 156 -1.62 28.95 -10.15
N ARG A 157 -2.64 28.42 -9.48
CA ARG A 157 -3.37 29.12 -8.41
C ARG A 157 -2.75 29.00 -7.01
N LEU A 158 -1.78 28.11 -6.78
CA LEU A 158 -1.11 27.99 -5.47
C LEU A 158 0.01 29.03 -5.29
N HIS A 159 0.41 29.71 -6.36
CA HIS A 159 1.46 30.74 -6.31
C HIS A 159 0.97 32.14 -5.92
N GLU A 160 -0.33 32.40 -5.92
CA GLU A 160 -0.90 33.70 -5.55
C GLU A 160 -1.02 33.94 -4.04
N GLY A 161 -0.69 32.95 -3.19
CA GLY A 161 -0.80 33.01 -1.73
C GLY A 161 0.52 32.90 -0.95
N ALA A 162 1.67 32.92 -1.60
CA ALA A 162 2.96 32.89 -0.90
C ALA A 162 3.24 34.24 -0.23
N VAL A 163 2.95 34.33 1.06
CA VAL A 163 3.36 35.41 1.94
C VAL A 163 4.87 35.50 1.85
N SER A 164 5.37 36.69 1.41
CA SER A 164 6.78 37.02 1.47
C SER A 164 7.31 36.81 2.88
N PRO A 165 8.45 36.13 3.11
CA PRO A 165 9.08 36.14 4.41
C PRO A 165 9.44 37.57 4.75
N GLY A 166 8.82 38.08 5.81
CA GLY A 166 9.10 39.43 6.33
C GLY A 166 10.56 39.57 6.69
N ALA A 167 11.05 40.75 6.45
CA ALA A 167 12.37 41.23 6.77
C ALA A 167 12.70 41.14 8.27
#